data_3c84d87143aed69e060936b779845e59
#
_entry.id   3c84d87143aed69e060936b779845e59
#
_cell.length_a   1.000
_cell.length_b   1.000
_cell.length_c   1.000
_cell.angle_alpha   90.00
_cell.angle_beta   90.00
_cell.angle_gamma   90.00
#
_symmetry.space_group_name_H-M   'P 1'
#
loop_
_entity.id
_entity.type
_entity.pdbx_description
1 polymer ?
#
loop_
_entity_poly.entity_id
_entity_poly.type
_entity_poly.pdbx_seq_one_letter_code
_entity_poly.pdbx_strand_id
1 'polypeptide(L)'
;MKLIKKKNVTFLLSGGGSNLHRILKKNLTSKKFNTISIISNNQVSKQIKELIKSNELEIKIYEKVSYLKPKLIGDCDLVFSVGYLKKINSEIIENYEIINLHPSLLPKYKGLMTHKRMLINKEAKYGYSIHKVTKYLDDGKILSQNKKDISTVNEAKLSSNHKRLEHQRVFKDLVNLLN
;
A
#
# COMPACT_ATOMS: atom_id res chain seq x y z
N MET A 1 -25.47 12.80 -17.76
CA MET A 1 -24.20 12.12 -17.46
C MET A 1 -24.13 11.95 -15.93
N LYS A 2 -24.24 10.71 -15.40
CA LYS A 2 -24.10 10.49 -13.94
C LYS A 2 -22.66 10.83 -13.54
N LEU A 3 -22.48 11.83 -12.71
CA LEU A 3 -21.20 12.11 -12.06
C LEU A 3 -20.81 10.86 -11.23
N ILE A 4 -19.83 10.11 -11.69
CA ILE A 4 -19.29 8.97 -10.92
C ILE A 4 -18.61 9.59 -9.69
N LYS A 5 -19.19 9.37 -8.51
CA LYS A 5 -18.63 9.81 -7.23
C LYS A 5 -17.27 9.14 -7.04
N LYS A 6 -16.21 9.94 -6.88
CA LYS A 6 -14.88 9.41 -6.59
C LYS A 6 -14.86 8.67 -5.27
N LYS A 7 -14.17 7.55 -5.24
CA LYS A 7 -13.95 6.77 -4.01
C LYS A 7 -13.01 7.49 -3.05
N ASN A 8 -13.29 7.41 -1.78
CA ASN A 8 -12.48 7.91 -0.69
C ASN A 8 -11.50 6.84 -0.21
N VAL A 9 -10.22 7.14 -0.14
CA VAL A 9 -9.17 6.19 0.24
C VAL A 9 -8.40 6.70 1.45
N THR A 10 -8.23 5.84 2.45
CA THR A 10 -7.31 6.04 3.58
C THR A 10 -6.08 5.15 3.40
N PHE A 11 -4.89 5.68 3.64
CA PHE A 11 -3.64 4.96 3.51
C PHE A 11 -3.01 4.65 4.87
N LEU A 12 -2.52 3.41 5.04
CA LEU A 12 -1.73 2.98 6.19
C LEU A 12 -0.28 2.73 5.79
N LEU A 13 0.67 3.22 6.59
CA LEU A 13 2.10 3.01 6.37
C LEU A 13 2.91 2.95 7.68
N SER A 14 4.10 2.36 7.62
CA SER A 14 5.05 2.31 8.74
C SER A 14 6.41 2.92 8.40
N GLY A 15 6.78 2.96 7.15
CA GLY A 15 8.07 3.46 6.68
C GLY A 15 7.97 4.81 5.97
N GLY A 16 8.98 5.14 5.18
CA GLY A 16 9.08 6.43 4.47
C GLY A 16 8.00 6.69 3.40
N GLY A 17 7.12 5.71 3.11
CA GLY A 17 5.94 5.87 2.25
C GLY A 17 6.26 6.13 0.78
N SER A 18 7.35 5.59 0.23
CA SER A 18 7.74 5.86 -1.16
C SER A 18 6.69 5.42 -2.19
N ASN A 19 5.98 4.32 -1.93
CA ASN A 19 4.85 3.88 -2.77
C ASN A 19 3.70 4.89 -2.67
N LEU A 20 3.35 5.31 -1.45
CA LEU A 20 2.30 6.32 -1.24
C LEU A 20 2.65 7.65 -1.93
N HIS A 21 3.89 8.12 -1.80
CA HIS A 21 4.34 9.33 -2.50
C HIS A 21 4.12 9.23 -4.02
N ARG A 22 4.46 8.09 -4.64
CA ARG A 22 4.22 7.85 -6.07
C ARG A 22 2.74 7.79 -6.43
N ILE A 23 1.93 7.16 -5.58
CA ILE A 23 0.47 7.07 -5.76
C ILE A 23 -0.13 8.49 -5.73
N LEU A 24 0.17 9.28 -4.71
CA LEU A 24 -0.33 10.65 -4.58
C LEU A 24 0.10 11.52 -5.76
N LYS A 25 1.39 11.49 -6.13
CA LYS A 25 1.91 12.26 -7.28
C LYS A 25 1.17 11.94 -8.58
N LYS A 26 0.90 10.67 -8.86
CA LYS A 26 0.13 10.27 -10.05
C LYS A 26 -1.34 10.69 -9.94
N ASN A 27 -1.91 10.67 -8.73
CA ASN A 27 -3.30 11.06 -8.53
C ASN A 27 -3.53 12.57 -8.65
N LEU A 28 -2.52 13.42 -8.45
CA LEU A 28 -2.63 14.87 -8.68
C LEU A 28 -3.12 15.20 -10.10
N THR A 29 -2.57 14.52 -11.09
CA THR A 29 -2.94 14.74 -12.50
C THR A 29 -4.15 13.93 -12.94
N SER A 30 -4.25 12.67 -12.49
CA SER A 30 -5.29 11.73 -12.95
C SER A 30 -6.60 11.85 -12.18
N LYS A 31 -6.58 12.39 -10.95
CA LYS A 31 -7.74 12.66 -10.09
C LYS A 31 -8.74 11.52 -9.98
N LYS A 32 -8.25 10.27 -9.84
CA LYS A 32 -9.07 9.04 -9.87
C LYS A 32 -9.83 8.77 -8.58
N PHE A 33 -9.30 9.21 -7.44
CA PHE A 33 -9.91 9.02 -6.11
C PHE A 33 -9.56 10.19 -5.20
N ASN A 34 -10.24 10.29 -4.07
CA ASN A 34 -9.92 11.23 -3.01
C ASN A 34 -9.07 10.52 -1.94
N THR A 35 -8.02 11.17 -1.45
CA THR A 35 -7.30 10.71 -0.26
C THR A 35 -7.79 11.50 0.93
N ILE A 36 -8.38 10.83 1.91
CA ILE A 36 -8.95 11.52 3.09
C ILE A 36 -8.02 11.49 4.29
N SER A 37 -7.28 10.41 4.50
CA SER A 37 -6.30 10.36 5.57
C SER A 37 -5.09 9.48 5.25
N ILE A 38 -3.99 9.79 5.94
CA ILE A 38 -2.75 9.01 5.97
C ILE A 38 -2.46 8.72 7.43
N ILE A 39 -2.38 7.45 7.78
CA ILE A 39 -2.12 6.99 9.14
C ILE A 39 -0.81 6.22 9.18
N SER A 40 0.11 6.67 10.02
CA SER A 40 1.41 6.02 10.20
C SER A 40 1.69 5.73 11.66
N ASN A 41 2.28 4.56 11.95
CA ASN A 41 2.81 4.28 13.29
C ASN A 41 4.20 4.91 13.53
N ASN A 42 4.79 5.49 12.49
CA ASN A 42 6.03 6.28 12.54
C ASN A 42 5.79 7.69 11.99
N GLN A 43 6.86 8.43 11.74
CA GLN A 43 6.77 9.71 11.04
C GLN A 43 6.54 9.50 9.54
N VAL A 44 5.66 10.31 8.98
CA VAL A 44 5.46 10.41 7.51
C VAL A 44 6.62 11.21 6.91
N SER A 45 7.14 10.77 5.77
CA SER A 45 8.29 11.42 5.15
C SER A 45 8.03 12.89 4.79
N LYS A 46 9.09 13.69 4.85
CA LYS A 46 9.07 15.11 4.47
C LYS A 46 8.54 15.30 3.04
N GLN A 47 8.93 14.42 2.11
CA GLN A 47 8.47 14.44 0.72
C GLN A 47 6.95 14.33 0.56
N ILE A 48 6.28 13.49 1.37
CA ILE A 48 4.81 13.37 1.35
C ILE A 48 4.18 14.66 1.91
N LYS A 49 4.70 15.17 3.03
CA LYS A 49 4.18 16.39 3.65
C LYS A 49 4.32 17.61 2.73
N GLU A 50 5.47 17.73 2.07
CA GLU A 50 5.71 18.79 1.08
C GLU A 50 4.79 18.67 -0.13
N LEU A 51 4.59 17.44 -0.66
CA LEU A 51 3.67 17.21 -1.76
C LEU A 51 2.23 17.65 -1.41
N ILE A 52 1.78 17.33 -0.20
CA ILE A 52 0.45 17.70 0.29
C ILE A 52 0.34 19.22 0.43
N LYS A 53 1.32 19.85 1.08
CA LYS A 53 1.34 21.29 1.32
C LYS A 53 1.41 22.09 0.02
N SER A 54 2.33 21.73 -0.89
CA SER A 54 2.55 22.46 -2.15
C SER A 54 1.41 22.33 -3.16
N ASN A 55 0.50 21.37 -2.96
CA ASN A 55 -0.68 21.18 -3.81
C ASN A 55 -2.00 21.43 -3.06
N GLU A 56 -1.92 22.01 -1.86
CA GLU A 56 -3.08 22.39 -1.01
C GLU A 56 -4.09 21.24 -0.83
N LEU A 57 -3.58 20.00 -0.63
CA LEU A 57 -4.42 18.83 -0.51
C LEU A 57 -5.03 18.74 0.90
N GLU A 58 -6.33 18.59 0.99
CA GLU A 58 -7.08 18.39 2.25
C GLU A 58 -6.96 16.94 2.75
N ILE A 59 -5.74 16.53 3.14
CA ILE A 59 -5.44 15.18 3.63
C ILE A 59 -5.07 15.25 5.11
N LYS A 60 -5.81 14.54 5.97
CA LYS A 60 -5.47 14.40 7.39
C LYS A 60 -4.28 13.47 7.57
N ILE A 61 -3.24 13.91 8.28
CA ILE A 61 -2.06 13.09 8.59
C ILE A 61 -2.04 12.77 10.07
N TYR A 62 -2.00 11.48 10.40
CA TYR A 62 -1.86 10.95 11.75
C TYR A 62 -0.55 10.18 11.87
N GLU A 63 0.34 10.66 12.72
CA GLU A 63 1.68 10.07 12.94
C GLU A 63 1.79 9.42 14.32
N LYS A 64 2.75 8.49 14.46
CA LYS A 64 3.04 7.79 15.72
C LYS A 64 1.81 7.10 16.32
N VAL A 65 0.92 6.64 15.45
CA VAL A 65 -0.31 5.96 15.86
C VAL A 65 0.04 4.54 16.33
N SER A 66 -0.17 4.26 17.60
CA SER A 66 0.08 2.94 18.19
C SER A 66 -1.07 1.95 17.96
N TYR A 67 -2.31 2.46 17.88
CA TYR A 67 -3.53 1.68 17.73
C TYR A 67 -4.49 2.35 16.75
N LEU A 68 -4.99 1.61 15.78
CA LEU A 68 -5.97 2.12 14.80
C LEU A 68 -7.34 2.26 15.44
N LYS A 69 -8.00 3.39 15.19
CA LYS A 69 -9.37 3.67 15.63
C LYS A 69 -10.20 4.12 14.43
N PRO A 70 -11.49 3.78 14.37
CA PRO A 70 -12.38 4.19 13.27
C PRO A 70 -12.34 5.68 12.96
N LYS A 71 -12.31 6.54 13.99
CA LYS A 71 -12.24 8.00 13.83
C LYS A 71 -11.00 8.51 13.08
N LEU A 72 -9.90 7.76 13.05
CA LEU A 72 -8.69 8.12 12.31
C LEU A 72 -8.82 7.74 10.83
N ILE A 73 -9.50 6.63 10.56
CA ILE A 73 -9.75 6.11 9.21
C ILE A 73 -10.76 7.00 8.49
N GLY A 74 -11.81 7.43 9.21
CA GLY A 74 -12.84 8.28 8.67
C GLY A 74 -13.82 7.54 7.76
N ASP A 75 -14.68 8.29 7.07
CA ASP A 75 -15.63 7.76 6.08
C ASP A 75 -14.91 7.52 4.74
N CYS A 76 -14.38 6.32 4.56
CA CYS A 76 -13.69 5.92 3.34
C CYS A 76 -14.29 4.66 2.73
N ASP A 77 -14.19 4.57 1.41
CA ASP A 77 -14.61 3.39 0.66
C ASP A 77 -13.56 2.27 0.70
N LEU A 78 -12.29 2.63 0.95
CA LEU A 78 -11.19 1.67 0.95
C LEU A 78 -10.05 2.13 1.87
N VAL A 79 -9.52 1.21 2.64
CA VAL A 79 -8.25 1.37 3.36
C VAL A 79 -7.15 0.63 2.60
N PHE A 80 -6.09 1.33 2.20
CA PHE A 80 -4.97 0.72 1.51
C PHE A 80 -3.71 0.71 2.40
N SER A 81 -3.33 -0.46 2.86
CA SER A 81 -2.09 -0.71 3.59
C SER A 81 -0.91 -0.78 2.61
N VAL A 82 -0.03 0.22 2.66
CA VAL A 82 1.11 0.37 1.75
C VAL A 82 2.41 0.37 2.55
N GLY A 83 2.77 -0.82 3.04
CA GLY A 83 3.93 -0.99 3.91
C GLY A 83 3.64 -0.69 5.38
N TYR A 84 2.45 -0.98 5.87
CA TYR A 84 2.10 -0.96 7.28
C TYR A 84 2.52 -2.28 7.93
N LEU A 85 3.38 -2.21 8.96
CA LEU A 85 4.02 -3.39 9.53
C LEU A 85 3.37 -3.87 10.84
N LYS A 86 2.38 -3.15 11.36
CA LYS A 86 1.65 -3.59 12.55
C LYS A 86 0.42 -4.38 12.19
N LYS A 87 0.01 -5.25 13.12
CA LYS A 87 -1.26 -5.97 12.99
C LYS A 87 -2.43 -4.97 13.02
N ILE A 88 -3.35 -5.11 12.07
CA ILE A 88 -4.61 -4.38 12.06
C ILE A 88 -5.57 -5.11 13.00
N ASN A 89 -6.19 -4.39 13.90
CA ASN A 89 -7.14 -4.95 14.88
C ASN A 89 -8.46 -5.38 14.23
N SER A 90 -9.13 -6.37 14.83
CA SER A 90 -10.35 -6.97 14.31
C SER A 90 -11.46 -5.96 14.07
N GLU A 91 -11.66 -5.01 14.98
CA GLU A 91 -12.63 -3.93 14.83
C GLU A 91 -12.49 -3.20 13.48
N ILE A 92 -11.26 -2.92 13.06
CA ILE A 92 -11.01 -2.24 11.80
C ILE A 92 -11.23 -3.17 10.61
N ILE A 93 -10.81 -4.45 10.73
CA ILE A 93 -10.98 -5.45 9.66
C ILE A 93 -12.48 -5.73 9.40
N GLU A 94 -13.30 -5.71 10.43
CA GLU A 94 -14.74 -6.00 10.34
C GLU A 94 -15.56 -4.83 9.78
N ASN A 95 -15.09 -3.60 10.01
CA ASN A 95 -15.84 -2.38 9.64
C ASN A 95 -15.37 -1.70 8.34
N TYR A 96 -14.22 -2.08 7.80
CA TYR A 96 -13.66 -1.44 6.61
C TYR A 96 -13.23 -2.45 5.54
N GLU A 97 -13.39 -2.09 4.28
CA GLU A 97 -12.72 -2.80 3.20
C GLU A 97 -11.25 -2.44 3.20
N ILE A 98 -10.37 -3.42 3.45
CA ILE A 98 -8.94 -3.21 3.57
C ILE A 98 -8.20 -4.09 2.58
N ILE A 99 -7.29 -3.47 1.82
CA ILE A 99 -6.34 -4.18 0.98
C ILE A 99 -4.91 -3.91 1.43
N ASN A 100 -4.01 -4.85 1.16
CA ASN A 100 -2.59 -4.74 1.49
C ASN A 100 -1.72 -4.98 0.29
N LEU A 101 -0.67 -4.15 0.15
CA LEU A 101 0.43 -4.36 -0.79
C LEU A 101 1.48 -5.21 -0.11
N HIS A 102 1.61 -6.47 -0.54
CA HIS A 102 2.58 -7.42 0.00
C HIS A 102 3.71 -7.69 -1.00
N PRO A 103 4.99 -7.59 -0.59
CA PRO A 103 6.13 -7.68 -1.49
C PRO A 103 6.52 -9.15 -1.81
N SER A 104 5.55 -9.96 -2.19
CA SER A 104 5.75 -11.30 -2.75
C SER A 104 4.61 -11.72 -3.66
N LEU A 105 4.82 -12.80 -4.42
CA LEU A 105 3.78 -13.49 -5.16
C LEU A 105 3.06 -14.47 -4.23
N LEU A 106 2.05 -13.99 -3.51
CA LEU A 106 1.24 -14.83 -2.64
C LEU A 106 0.62 -16.02 -3.41
N PRO A 107 0.44 -17.18 -2.77
CA PRO A 107 0.56 -17.45 -1.33
C PRO A 107 2.00 -17.68 -0.83
N LYS A 108 3.03 -17.58 -1.70
CA LYS A 108 4.43 -17.74 -1.29
C LYS A 108 4.89 -16.54 -0.46
N TYR A 109 5.74 -16.81 0.53
CA TYR A 109 6.45 -15.79 1.32
C TYR A 109 5.53 -14.82 2.07
N LYS A 110 4.46 -15.32 2.72
CA LYS A 110 3.71 -14.55 3.71
C LYS A 110 4.65 -14.00 4.81
N GLY A 111 4.33 -12.86 5.38
CA GLY A 111 5.10 -12.20 6.44
C GLY A 111 6.34 -11.47 5.93
N LEU A 112 7.34 -11.35 6.78
CA LEU A 112 8.52 -10.51 6.58
C LEU A 112 9.65 -11.21 5.82
N MET A 113 10.71 -10.44 5.49
CA MET A 113 11.96 -10.88 4.86
C MET A 113 11.77 -11.60 3.51
N THR A 114 10.81 -11.19 2.73
CA THR A 114 10.41 -11.83 1.47
C THR A 114 11.58 -11.96 0.48
N HIS A 115 12.36 -10.89 0.26
CA HIS A 115 13.48 -10.90 -0.70
C HIS A 115 14.58 -11.89 -0.32
N LYS A 116 14.98 -11.90 0.97
CA LYS A 116 15.98 -12.87 1.48
C LYS A 116 15.51 -14.30 1.27
N ARG A 117 14.25 -14.58 1.62
CA ARG A 117 13.65 -15.93 1.47
C ARG A 117 13.55 -16.35 -0.01
N MET A 118 13.20 -15.44 -0.91
CA MET A 118 13.19 -15.71 -2.35
C MET A 118 14.56 -16.08 -2.88
N LEU A 119 15.62 -15.38 -2.46
CA LEU A 119 16.99 -15.68 -2.90
C LEU A 119 17.51 -16.99 -2.33
N ILE A 120 17.25 -17.31 -1.06
CA ILE A 120 17.60 -18.60 -0.44
C ILE A 120 16.95 -19.75 -1.22
N ASN A 121 15.67 -19.60 -1.59
CA ASN A 121 14.93 -20.62 -2.33
C ASN A 121 15.17 -20.57 -3.85
N LYS A 122 16.13 -19.75 -4.32
CA LYS A 122 16.48 -19.62 -5.74
C LYS A 122 15.27 -19.40 -6.64
N GLU A 123 14.34 -18.56 -6.22
CA GLU A 123 13.15 -18.25 -7.01
C GLU A 123 13.54 -17.59 -8.34
N ALA A 124 12.87 -18.00 -9.41
CA ALA A 124 13.10 -17.42 -10.73
C ALA A 124 12.38 -16.06 -10.91
N LYS A 125 11.36 -15.79 -10.11
CA LYS A 125 10.52 -14.58 -10.23
C LYS A 125 10.32 -13.90 -8.89
N TYR A 126 10.25 -12.58 -8.94
CA TYR A 126 9.79 -11.73 -7.84
C TYR A 126 8.57 -10.92 -8.26
N GLY A 127 7.88 -10.35 -7.31
CA GLY A 127 6.75 -9.47 -7.57
C GLY A 127 5.96 -9.19 -6.31
N TYR A 128 4.88 -8.45 -6.45
CA TYR A 128 4.00 -8.12 -5.37
C TYR A 128 2.58 -8.63 -5.60
N SER A 129 1.85 -8.73 -4.51
CA SER A 129 0.42 -9.01 -4.50
C SER A 129 -0.34 -7.89 -3.81
N ILE A 130 -1.50 -7.51 -4.35
CA ILE A 130 -2.49 -6.75 -3.62
C ILE A 130 -3.57 -7.75 -3.23
N HIS A 131 -3.87 -7.85 -1.95
CA HIS A 131 -4.84 -8.82 -1.42
C HIS A 131 -5.75 -8.17 -0.37
N LYS A 132 -6.93 -8.76 -0.13
CA LYS A 132 -7.80 -8.37 0.98
C LYS A 132 -7.12 -8.69 2.30
N VAL A 133 -7.26 -7.79 3.28
CA VAL A 133 -6.80 -8.06 4.64
C VAL A 133 -7.87 -8.86 5.38
N THR A 134 -7.43 -9.90 6.08
CA THR A 134 -8.25 -10.73 6.98
C THR A 134 -7.56 -10.83 8.34
N LYS A 135 -8.18 -11.54 9.28
CA LYS A 135 -7.56 -11.85 10.59
C LYS A 135 -6.31 -12.73 10.49
N TYR A 136 -6.11 -13.41 9.36
CA TYR A 136 -4.93 -14.24 9.08
C TYR A 136 -3.91 -13.49 8.28
N LEU A 137 -2.62 -13.66 8.63
CA LEU A 137 -1.51 -12.94 8.01
C LEU A 137 -1.38 -13.30 6.54
N ASP A 138 -1.49 -12.29 5.67
CA ASP A 138 -1.30 -12.37 4.21
C ASP A 138 -2.06 -13.54 3.54
N ASP A 139 -3.27 -13.84 4.04
CA ASP A 139 -4.07 -15.01 3.61
C ASP A 139 -5.39 -14.62 2.90
N GLY A 140 -5.65 -13.34 2.73
CA GLY A 140 -6.87 -12.88 2.07
C GLY A 140 -6.84 -13.06 0.55
N LYS A 141 -8.00 -12.97 -0.07
CA LYS A 141 -8.18 -13.08 -1.53
C LYS A 141 -7.21 -12.14 -2.27
N ILE A 142 -6.43 -12.70 -3.18
CA ILE A 142 -5.54 -11.96 -4.08
C ILE A 142 -6.39 -11.22 -5.12
N LEU A 143 -6.18 -9.93 -5.25
CA LEU A 143 -6.91 -9.04 -6.15
C LEU A 143 -6.09 -8.65 -7.38
N SER A 144 -4.77 -8.50 -7.21
CA SER A 144 -3.83 -8.17 -8.29
C SER A 144 -2.44 -8.73 -7.96
N GLN A 145 -1.71 -9.15 -9.00
CA GLN A 145 -0.30 -9.52 -8.89
C GLN A 145 0.48 -8.99 -10.07
N ASN A 146 1.70 -8.52 -9.82
CA ASN A 146 2.67 -8.16 -10.85
C ASN A 146 4.00 -8.87 -10.58
N LYS A 147 4.60 -9.42 -11.64
CA LYS A 147 5.82 -10.23 -11.53
C LYS A 147 6.88 -9.83 -12.56
N LYS A 148 8.13 -10.09 -12.22
CA LYS A 148 9.31 -10.01 -13.10
C LYS A 148 10.29 -11.13 -12.77
N ASP A 149 11.20 -11.42 -13.70
CA ASP A 149 12.27 -12.39 -13.50
C ASP A 149 13.35 -11.82 -12.58
N ILE A 150 13.91 -12.68 -11.73
CA ILE A 150 15.04 -12.33 -10.85
C ILE A 150 16.32 -12.39 -11.68
N SER A 151 17.01 -11.25 -11.77
CA SER A 151 18.27 -11.10 -12.49
C SER A 151 19.47 -10.83 -11.57
N THR A 152 19.35 -11.12 -10.27
CA THR A 152 20.37 -10.82 -9.27
C THR A 152 20.29 -11.77 -8.08
N VAL A 153 21.44 -12.06 -7.49
CA VAL A 153 21.56 -12.79 -6.21
C VAL A 153 21.76 -11.83 -5.02
N ASN A 154 21.82 -10.53 -5.28
CA ASN A 154 22.00 -9.50 -4.26
C ASN A 154 20.65 -9.02 -3.74
N GLU A 155 20.40 -9.17 -2.42
CA GLU A 155 19.13 -8.83 -1.79
C GLU A 155 18.79 -7.33 -1.90
N ALA A 156 19.77 -6.44 -1.70
CA ALA A 156 19.55 -5.00 -1.81
C ALA A 156 19.13 -4.59 -3.24
N LYS A 157 19.78 -5.20 -4.24
CA LYS A 157 19.44 -4.97 -5.65
C LYS A 157 18.05 -5.55 -6.00
N LEU A 158 17.71 -6.72 -5.49
CA LEU A 158 16.38 -7.32 -5.64
C LEU A 158 15.31 -6.42 -5.01
N SER A 159 15.54 -5.96 -3.79
CA SER A 159 14.64 -5.03 -3.08
C SER A 159 14.44 -3.72 -3.86
N SER A 160 15.53 -3.14 -4.41
CA SER A 160 15.46 -1.93 -5.25
C SER A 160 14.67 -2.17 -6.55
N ASN A 161 14.89 -3.30 -7.21
CA ASN A 161 14.14 -3.68 -8.42
C ASN A 161 12.66 -3.89 -8.12
N HIS A 162 12.35 -4.52 -6.99
CA HIS A 162 10.99 -4.73 -6.51
C HIS A 162 10.27 -3.41 -6.29
N LYS A 163 10.89 -2.50 -5.53
CA LYS A 163 10.37 -1.16 -5.27
C LYS A 163 10.11 -0.39 -6.57
N ARG A 164 10.98 -0.53 -7.57
CA ARG A 164 10.77 0.08 -8.89
C ARG A 164 9.54 -0.50 -9.60
N LEU A 165 9.31 -1.82 -9.52
CA LEU A 165 8.12 -2.47 -10.07
C LEU A 165 6.85 -1.94 -9.39
N GLU A 166 6.83 -1.86 -8.06
CA GLU A 166 5.73 -1.28 -7.30
C GLU A 166 5.44 0.16 -7.72
N HIS A 167 6.47 1.04 -7.77
CA HIS A 167 6.33 2.43 -8.19
C HIS A 167 5.74 2.60 -9.60
N GLN A 168 5.99 1.64 -10.49
CA GLN A 168 5.46 1.67 -11.86
C GLN A 168 3.99 1.25 -11.94
N ARG A 169 3.57 0.28 -11.13
CA ARG A 169 2.32 -0.47 -11.32
C ARG A 169 1.24 -0.22 -10.28
N VAL A 170 1.60 -0.04 -9.00
CA VAL A 170 0.64 -0.01 -7.87
C VAL A 170 -0.47 1.03 -8.05
N PHE A 171 -0.16 2.21 -8.62
CA PHE A 171 -1.19 3.21 -8.89
C PHE A 171 -2.27 2.70 -9.87
N LYS A 172 -1.85 2.06 -10.96
CA LYS A 172 -2.78 1.51 -11.96
C LYS A 172 -3.63 0.40 -11.35
N ASP A 173 -3.00 -0.47 -10.57
CA ASP A 173 -3.71 -1.57 -9.90
C ASP A 173 -4.75 -1.02 -8.92
N LEU A 174 -4.39 -0.02 -8.09
CA LEU A 174 -5.33 0.63 -7.18
C LEU A 174 -6.52 1.23 -7.95
N VAL A 175 -6.27 1.96 -9.03
CA VAL A 175 -7.35 2.57 -9.84
C VAL A 175 -8.28 1.50 -10.41
N ASN A 176 -7.74 0.38 -10.88
CA ASN A 176 -8.55 -0.73 -11.40
C ASN A 176 -9.41 -1.38 -10.30
N LEU A 177 -8.94 -1.42 -9.06
CA LEU A 177 -9.68 -1.97 -7.92
C LEU A 177 -10.75 -1.02 -7.38
N LEU A 178 -10.67 0.27 -7.69
CA LEU A 178 -11.65 1.28 -7.28
C LEU A 178 -12.82 1.43 -8.28
N ASN A 179 -12.67 0.92 -9.50
CA ASN A 179 -13.70 0.92 -10.53
C ASN A 179 -14.62 -0.29 -10.40
#